data_df473c70abf1acc9f35acae85d0162a1
#
_entry.id   df473c70abf1acc9f35acae85d0162a1
#
_cell.length_a   1.000
_cell.length_b   1.000
_cell.length_c   1.000
_cell.angle_alpha   90.00
_cell.angle_beta   90.00
_cell.angle_gamma   90.00
#
_symmetry.space_group_name_H-M   'P 1'
#
loop_
_entity.id
_entity.type
_entity.pdbx_description
1 polymer ?
#
loop_
_entity_poly.entity_id
_entity_poly.type
_entity_poly.pdbx_seq_one_letter_code
_entity_poly.pdbx_strand_id
1 'polypeptide(L)'
;LTGKELVEWKYQNYICDYMAVIASVDESVGRLLTYLDEHHLTDNTIIVYTSDQGFYMGEHGWFDKRFMYEESFHTPLIISYPKHIQPKSECNQMVQNIDFAPTFLDLAGLKKPAYMPGTSLQPLFAGQPVRKWRKSLYYHYYDYPNYHLVRKHDGVRTERYKLILFYGKGGERAVPENKYQCQPGTSENWCFEYLKSINYITDDADIDYYELYDIQVDPNELHNLYGKPGMQKVEKEMKKLLAIYRRNLKVDE
;
A
#
# COMPACT_ATOMS: atom_id res chain seq x y z
N LEU A 1 -17.28 27.35 13.95
CA LEU A 1 -17.49 26.59 12.72
C LEU A 1 -18.23 25.29 13.02
N THR A 2 -19.16 24.90 12.16
CA THR A 2 -19.94 23.65 12.26
C THR A 2 -20.19 23.07 10.85
N GLY A 3 -20.59 21.80 10.79
CA GLY A 3 -20.95 21.16 9.52
C GLY A 3 -19.85 21.26 8.46
N LYS A 4 -20.22 21.62 7.24
CA LYS A 4 -19.31 21.68 6.08
C LYS A 4 -18.14 22.64 6.28
N GLU A 5 -18.38 23.82 6.85
CA GLU A 5 -17.32 24.81 7.11
C GLU A 5 -16.24 24.26 8.05
N LEU A 6 -16.62 23.48 9.07
CA LEU A 6 -15.67 22.86 9.98
C LEU A 6 -14.85 21.78 9.26
N VAL A 7 -15.47 20.99 8.38
CA VAL A 7 -14.77 19.97 7.59
C VAL A 7 -13.75 20.61 6.65
N GLU A 8 -14.17 21.65 5.91
CA GLU A 8 -13.28 22.41 5.01
C GLU A 8 -12.11 23.04 5.77
N TRP A 9 -12.38 23.64 6.93
CA TRP A 9 -11.33 24.23 7.76
C TRP A 9 -10.32 23.18 8.26
N LYS A 10 -10.81 22.02 8.74
CA LYS A 10 -9.94 20.93 9.19
C LYS A 10 -9.09 20.40 8.05
N TYR A 11 -9.70 20.19 6.88
CA TYR A 11 -9.00 19.72 5.70
C TYR A 11 -7.91 20.71 5.26
N GLN A 12 -8.20 21.98 5.17
CA GLN A 12 -7.23 23.00 4.77
C GLN A 12 -6.03 23.06 5.73
N ASN A 13 -6.26 23.02 7.04
CA ASN A 13 -5.15 22.99 7.99
C ASN A 13 -4.30 21.73 7.81
N TYR A 14 -4.95 20.58 7.71
CA TYR A 14 -4.26 19.30 7.52
C TYR A 14 -3.39 19.29 6.24
N ILE A 15 -3.96 19.73 5.12
CA ILE A 15 -3.24 19.78 3.84
C ILE A 15 -2.09 20.80 3.88
N CYS A 16 -2.26 21.95 4.50
CA CYS A 16 -1.18 22.93 4.66
C CYS A 16 0.00 22.34 5.44
N ASP A 17 -0.27 21.69 6.56
CA ASP A 17 0.76 21.04 7.37
C ASP A 17 1.45 19.90 6.60
N TYR A 18 0.67 19.08 5.89
CA TYR A 18 1.19 17.99 5.06
C TYR A 18 2.12 18.51 3.95
N MET A 19 1.70 19.56 3.24
CA MET A 19 2.50 20.19 2.18
C MET A 19 3.77 20.85 2.74
N ALA A 20 3.72 21.42 3.94
CA ALA A 20 4.91 21.97 4.62
C ALA A 20 5.93 20.87 4.94
N VAL A 21 5.47 19.69 5.38
CA VAL A 21 6.34 18.53 5.60
C VAL A 21 6.98 18.07 4.27
N ILE A 22 6.19 17.97 3.19
CA ILE A 22 6.72 17.61 1.85
C ILE A 22 7.78 18.60 1.40
N ALA A 23 7.55 19.91 1.54
CA ALA A 23 8.52 20.94 1.18
C ALA A 23 9.84 20.79 1.97
N SER A 24 9.76 20.46 3.26
CA SER A 24 10.94 20.20 4.08
C SER A 24 11.71 18.95 3.65
N VAL A 25 11.01 17.90 3.24
CA VAL A 25 11.62 16.68 2.68
C VAL A 25 12.30 16.99 1.35
N ASP A 26 11.64 17.74 0.46
CA ASP A 26 12.19 18.14 -0.84
C ASP A 26 13.49 18.96 -0.67
N GLU A 27 13.50 19.95 0.24
CA GLU A 27 14.71 20.71 0.58
C GLU A 27 15.83 19.78 1.08
N SER A 28 15.50 18.81 1.92
CA SER A 28 16.47 17.86 2.46
C SER A 28 17.07 16.97 1.37
N VAL A 29 16.24 16.51 0.43
CA VAL A 29 16.71 15.77 -0.76
C VAL A 29 17.63 16.66 -1.60
N GLY A 30 17.24 17.90 -1.86
CA GLY A 30 18.05 18.87 -2.60
C GLY A 30 19.45 19.05 -1.99
N ARG A 31 19.55 19.18 -0.66
CA ARG A 31 20.85 19.27 0.04
C ARG A 31 21.72 18.03 -0.15
N LEU A 32 21.10 16.82 -0.11
CA LEU A 32 21.83 15.57 -0.36
C LEU A 32 22.36 15.49 -1.80
N LEU A 33 21.55 15.87 -2.78
CA LEU A 33 21.96 15.89 -4.19
C LEU A 33 23.10 16.87 -4.43
N THR A 34 23.01 18.08 -3.87
CA THR A 34 24.08 19.09 -3.94
C THR A 34 25.38 18.56 -3.32
N TYR A 35 25.31 17.90 -2.16
CA TYR A 35 26.47 17.29 -1.53
C TYR A 35 27.15 16.24 -2.43
N LEU A 36 26.37 15.38 -3.08
CA LEU A 36 26.91 14.38 -4.00
C LEU A 36 27.62 15.02 -5.20
N ASP A 37 27.06 16.09 -5.74
CA ASP A 37 27.65 16.82 -6.88
C ASP A 37 28.96 17.53 -6.47
N GLU A 38 28.96 18.25 -5.38
CA GLU A 38 30.15 18.98 -4.87
C GLU A 38 31.32 18.05 -4.54
N HIS A 39 31.01 16.80 -4.15
CA HIS A 39 32.03 15.79 -3.82
C HIS A 39 32.34 14.82 -4.97
N HIS A 40 31.79 15.05 -6.17
CA HIS A 40 31.97 14.20 -7.35
C HIS A 40 31.53 12.72 -7.12
N LEU A 41 30.51 12.50 -6.32
CA LEU A 41 29.97 11.17 -5.98
C LEU A 41 28.79 10.76 -6.83
N THR A 42 28.10 11.67 -7.51
CA THR A 42 26.85 11.47 -8.24
C THR A 42 26.95 10.31 -9.22
N ASP A 43 28.01 10.24 -10.00
CA ASP A 43 28.21 9.18 -11.02
C ASP A 43 28.38 7.77 -10.45
N ASN A 44 28.73 7.66 -9.18
CA ASN A 44 28.98 6.38 -8.52
C ASN A 44 28.03 6.11 -7.36
N THR A 45 26.92 6.81 -7.31
CA THR A 45 25.91 6.66 -6.27
C THR A 45 24.56 6.27 -6.88
N ILE A 46 23.94 5.28 -6.29
CA ILE A 46 22.55 4.90 -6.61
C ILE A 46 21.65 5.66 -5.66
N ILE A 47 20.77 6.48 -6.20
CA ILE A 47 19.81 7.26 -5.44
C ILE A 47 18.44 6.64 -5.64
N VAL A 48 17.77 6.28 -4.55
CA VAL A 48 16.42 5.73 -4.56
C VAL A 48 15.54 6.60 -3.69
N TYR A 49 14.50 7.18 -4.27
CA TYR A 49 13.43 7.87 -3.57
C TYR A 49 12.16 7.05 -3.65
N THR A 50 11.62 6.67 -2.51
CA THR A 50 10.43 5.84 -2.41
C THR A 50 9.74 6.00 -1.06
N SER A 51 8.60 5.35 -0.88
CA SER A 51 7.89 5.22 0.39
C SER A 51 7.57 3.75 0.68
N ASP A 52 7.37 3.41 1.93
CA ASP A 52 6.89 2.09 2.37
C ASP A 52 5.43 1.84 1.99
N GLN A 53 4.61 2.90 1.91
CA GLN A 53 3.19 2.89 1.57
C GLN A 53 2.74 4.25 1.05
N GLY A 54 1.54 4.29 0.46
CA GLY A 54 0.82 5.51 0.18
C GLY A 54 0.04 6.04 1.38
N PHE A 55 -0.85 7.03 1.16
CA PHE A 55 -1.60 7.67 2.23
C PHE A 55 -2.89 8.31 1.69
N TYR A 56 -4.00 8.15 2.41
CA TYR A 56 -5.27 8.83 2.14
C TYR A 56 -5.25 10.24 2.72
N MET A 57 -5.67 11.21 1.94
CA MET A 57 -5.82 12.59 2.36
C MET A 57 -7.27 13.08 2.28
N GLY A 58 -8.22 12.18 2.47
CA GLY A 58 -9.66 12.42 2.39
C GLY A 58 -10.36 11.54 1.36
N GLU A 59 -9.61 10.88 0.47
CA GLU A 59 -10.16 9.93 -0.49
C GLU A 59 -10.86 8.79 0.25
N HIS A 60 -11.96 8.30 -0.30
CA HIS A 60 -12.86 7.32 0.32
C HIS A 60 -13.39 7.73 1.72
N GLY A 61 -13.25 9.00 2.10
CA GLY A 61 -13.57 9.51 3.43
C GLY A 61 -12.53 9.15 4.50
N TRP A 62 -11.33 8.72 4.12
CA TRP A 62 -10.26 8.29 5.02
C TRP A 62 -9.10 9.28 5.06
N PHE A 63 -8.48 9.32 6.21
CA PHE A 63 -7.13 9.83 6.44
C PHE A 63 -6.35 8.70 7.06
N ASP A 64 -5.13 8.43 6.61
CA ASP A 64 -4.28 7.33 7.02
C ASP A 64 -3.98 6.38 5.82
N LYS A 65 -3.85 5.09 6.05
CA LYS A 65 -3.40 4.04 5.12
C LYS A 65 -4.09 2.73 5.49
N ARG A 66 -3.76 1.62 4.91
CA ARG A 66 -4.11 0.23 5.25
C ARG A 66 -5.09 -0.45 4.32
N PHE A 67 -6.13 0.23 3.83
CA PHE A 67 -6.94 -0.37 2.77
C PHE A 67 -6.13 -0.51 1.47
N MET A 68 -6.48 -1.50 0.67
CA MET A 68 -5.76 -1.82 -0.57
C MET A 68 -6.11 -0.90 -1.76
N TYR A 69 -6.71 0.27 -1.54
CA TYR A 69 -6.95 1.22 -2.64
C TYR A 69 -5.64 1.88 -3.10
N GLU A 70 -5.62 2.40 -4.34
CA GLU A 70 -4.38 2.88 -4.96
C GLU A 70 -3.70 3.97 -4.14
N GLU A 71 -4.43 4.83 -3.44
CA GLU A 71 -3.86 5.90 -2.59
C GLU A 71 -2.94 5.35 -1.48
N SER A 72 -3.26 4.19 -0.95
CA SER A 72 -2.43 3.50 0.06
C SER A 72 -1.46 2.50 -0.55
N PHE A 73 -1.82 1.90 -1.68
CA PHE A 73 -1.09 0.79 -2.28
C PHE A 73 -0.03 1.23 -3.28
N HIS A 74 -0.25 2.34 -3.98
CA HIS A 74 0.67 2.88 -4.98
C HIS A 74 1.62 3.88 -4.34
N THR A 75 2.92 3.54 -4.31
CA THR A 75 3.97 4.38 -3.75
C THR A 75 4.86 4.99 -4.84
N PRO A 76 5.45 6.17 -4.63
CA PRO A 76 6.43 6.69 -5.55
C PRO A 76 7.68 5.78 -5.58
N LEU A 77 8.27 5.62 -6.74
CA LEU A 77 9.57 4.99 -6.91
C LEU A 77 10.37 5.72 -7.98
N ILE A 78 11.42 6.41 -7.57
CA ILE A 78 12.37 7.08 -8.46
C ILE A 78 13.75 6.50 -8.19
N ILE A 79 14.42 6.03 -9.24
CA ILE A 79 15.77 5.49 -9.14
C ILE A 79 16.67 6.27 -10.10
N SER A 80 17.75 6.85 -9.57
CA SER A 80 18.80 7.47 -10.36
C SER A 80 20.10 6.67 -10.22
N TYR A 81 20.64 6.24 -11.35
CA TYR A 81 21.95 5.60 -11.45
C TYR A 81 22.56 5.94 -12.80
N PRO A 82 23.30 7.05 -12.92
CA PRO A 82 23.64 7.69 -14.20
C PRO A 82 24.31 6.79 -15.24
N LYS A 83 25.11 5.80 -14.83
CA LYS A 83 25.79 4.87 -15.73
C LYS A 83 24.92 3.70 -16.24
N HIS A 84 23.75 3.50 -15.64
CA HIS A 84 22.94 2.31 -15.86
C HIS A 84 21.48 2.60 -16.23
N ILE A 85 20.98 3.77 -15.87
CA ILE A 85 19.60 4.19 -16.13
C ILE A 85 19.62 5.46 -16.97
N GLN A 86 18.88 5.44 -18.09
CA GLN A 86 18.74 6.63 -18.93
C GLN A 86 17.94 7.72 -18.20
N PRO A 87 18.40 8.97 -18.22
CA PRO A 87 17.65 10.09 -17.68
C PRO A 87 16.24 10.17 -18.30
N LYS A 88 15.24 10.53 -17.47
CA LYS A 88 13.83 10.68 -17.87
C LYS A 88 13.19 9.42 -18.47
N SER A 89 13.76 8.25 -18.20
CA SER A 89 13.09 6.99 -18.55
C SER A 89 11.95 6.68 -17.60
N GLU A 90 10.91 6.02 -18.12
CA GLU A 90 9.75 5.58 -17.36
C GLU A 90 9.56 4.07 -17.51
N CYS A 91 9.07 3.43 -16.45
CA CYS A 91 8.75 2.01 -16.44
C CYS A 91 7.38 1.76 -15.82
N ASN A 92 6.45 1.18 -16.60
CA ASN A 92 5.09 0.89 -16.17
C ASN A 92 4.90 -0.57 -15.70
N GLN A 93 5.98 -1.32 -15.50
CA GLN A 93 5.89 -2.69 -14.99
C GLN A 93 5.70 -2.68 -13.47
N MET A 94 4.86 -3.60 -12.97
CA MET A 94 4.55 -3.69 -11.54
C MET A 94 5.77 -4.09 -10.73
N VAL A 95 6.09 -3.31 -9.72
CA VAL A 95 7.18 -3.54 -8.76
C VAL A 95 6.64 -3.54 -7.33
N GLN A 96 7.42 -4.04 -6.39
CA GLN A 96 7.03 -4.11 -4.98
C GLN A 96 8.23 -3.74 -4.08
N ASN A 97 7.97 -3.33 -2.86
CA ASN A 97 9.02 -3.03 -1.87
C ASN A 97 9.97 -4.20 -1.62
N ILE A 98 9.47 -5.44 -1.72
CA ILE A 98 10.28 -6.64 -1.58
C ILE A 98 11.34 -6.82 -2.69
N ASP A 99 11.29 -6.02 -3.75
CA ASP A 99 12.25 -6.06 -4.87
C ASP A 99 13.50 -5.22 -4.58
N PHE A 100 13.46 -4.32 -3.61
CA PHE A 100 14.59 -3.43 -3.34
C PHE A 100 15.82 -4.18 -2.84
N ALA A 101 15.67 -5.04 -1.85
CA ALA A 101 16.79 -5.80 -1.30
C ALA A 101 17.44 -6.73 -2.36
N PRO A 102 16.69 -7.52 -3.16
CA PRO A 102 17.27 -8.24 -4.29
C PRO A 102 17.99 -7.35 -5.30
N THR A 103 17.47 -6.14 -5.56
CA THR A 103 18.08 -5.20 -6.49
C THR A 103 19.44 -4.71 -5.97
N PHE A 104 19.52 -4.34 -4.70
CA PHE A 104 20.78 -3.88 -4.12
C PHE A 104 21.83 -4.99 -4.07
N LEU A 105 21.44 -6.22 -3.76
CA LEU A 105 22.36 -7.36 -3.82
C LEU A 105 22.88 -7.59 -5.24
N ASP A 106 22.01 -7.55 -6.23
CA ASP A 106 22.34 -7.74 -7.64
C ASP A 106 23.31 -6.65 -8.13
N LEU A 107 23.04 -5.39 -7.80
CA LEU A 107 23.93 -4.25 -8.13
C LEU A 107 25.28 -4.33 -7.42
N ALA A 108 25.33 -4.96 -6.26
CA ALA A 108 26.57 -5.24 -5.53
C ALA A 108 27.31 -6.49 -6.03
N GLY A 109 26.79 -7.17 -7.04
CA GLY A 109 27.34 -8.44 -7.54
C GLY A 109 27.19 -9.61 -6.58
N LEU A 110 26.24 -9.53 -5.63
CA LEU A 110 25.99 -10.55 -4.62
C LEU A 110 24.79 -11.42 -4.99
N LYS A 111 24.88 -12.72 -4.68
CA LYS A 111 23.81 -13.65 -4.92
C LYS A 111 22.65 -13.45 -3.93
N LYS A 112 21.43 -13.32 -4.45
CA LYS A 112 20.22 -13.27 -3.63
C LYS A 112 20.02 -14.57 -2.84
N PRO A 113 19.77 -14.53 -1.52
CA PRO A 113 19.40 -15.70 -0.73
C PRO A 113 18.10 -16.35 -1.22
N ALA A 114 18.01 -17.67 -1.14
CA ALA A 114 16.85 -18.43 -1.64
C ALA A 114 15.53 -18.09 -0.89
N TYR A 115 15.60 -17.71 0.37
CA TYR A 115 14.44 -17.34 1.18
C TYR A 115 13.91 -15.93 0.90
N MET A 116 14.67 -15.09 0.19
CA MET A 116 14.28 -13.72 -0.12
C MET A 116 13.28 -13.73 -1.28
N PRO A 117 12.03 -13.31 -1.09
CA PRO A 117 11.06 -13.29 -2.18
C PRO A 117 11.36 -12.24 -3.22
N GLY A 118 11.02 -11.39 -3.69
CA GLY A 118 11.33 -10.27 -4.57
C GLY A 118 12.22 -10.63 -5.77
N THR A 119 12.23 -9.74 -6.73
CA THR A 119 12.97 -9.88 -7.99
C THR A 119 13.77 -8.61 -8.22
N SER A 120 15.04 -8.72 -8.61
CA SER A 120 15.86 -7.54 -8.94
C SER A 120 15.19 -6.67 -10.01
N LEU A 121 15.20 -5.38 -9.79
CA LEU A 121 14.70 -4.37 -10.73
C LEU A 121 15.73 -4.04 -11.84
N GLN A 122 16.95 -4.54 -11.73
CA GLN A 122 18.03 -4.25 -12.68
C GLN A 122 17.65 -4.48 -14.15
N PRO A 123 16.91 -5.56 -14.51
CA PRO A 123 16.46 -5.75 -15.87
C PRO A 123 15.55 -4.64 -16.43
N LEU A 124 14.89 -3.88 -15.55
CA LEU A 124 14.02 -2.75 -15.91
C LEU A 124 14.79 -1.46 -16.21
N PHE A 125 16.04 -1.36 -15.79
CA PHE A 125 16.86 -0.15 -15.92
C PHE A 125 17.15 0.23 -17.38
N ALA A 126 17.06 -0.75 -18.29
CA ALA A 126 17.19 -0.49 -19.73
C ALA A 126 16.00 0.30 -20.33
N GLY A 127 14.95 0.60 -19.55
CA GLY A 127 13.76 1.31 -20.02
C GLY A 127 12.90 0.50 -21.01
N GLN A 128 13.18 -0.80 -21.17
CA GLN A 128 12.44 -1.68 -22.06
C GLN A 128 11.60 -2.69 -21.26
N PRO A 129 10.39 -3.02 -21.72
CA PRO A 129 9.56 -4.01 -21.06
C PRO A 129 10.21 -5.39 -20.97
N VAL A 130 10.27 -5.96 -19.79
CA VAL A 130 10.77 -7.32 -19.58
C VAL A 130 9.66 -8.33 -19.82
N ARG A 131 9.80 -9.18 -20.83
CA ARG A 131 8.74 -10.10 -21.31
C ARG A 131 8.20 -11.06 -20.23
N LYS A 132 9.03 -11.48 -19.30
CA LYS A 132 8.67 -12.41 -18.21
C LYS A 132 8.62 -11.69 -16.87
N TRP A 133 7.95 -10.55 -16.83
CA TRP A 133 7.74 -9.82 -15.60
C TRP A 133 6.40 -10.19 -14.95
N ARG A 134 6.25 -9.87 -13.66
CA ARG A 134 4.99 -10.14 -12.94
C ARG A 134 3.82 -9.37 -13.55
N LYS A 135 2.64 -9.98 -13.52
CA LYS A 135 1.40 -9.42 -14.05
C LYS A 135 0.33 -9.19 -12.98
N SER A 136 0.69 -9.47 -11.75
CA SER A 136 -0.21 -9.29 -10.60
C SER A 136 0.57 -9.11 -9.32
N LEU A 137 -0.06 -8.45 -8.37
CA LEU A 137 0.42 -8.24 -7.02
C LEU A 137 -0.59 -8.81 -6.05
N TYR A 138 -0.12 -9.20 -4.87
CA TYR A 138 -0.94 -9.64 -3.75
C TYR A 138 -0.72 -8.70 -2.57
N TYR A 139 -1.80 -8.42 -1.86
CA TYR A 139 -1.82 -7.65 -0.62
C TYR A 139 -2.52 -8.44 0.47
N HIS A 140 -2.05 -8.31 1.71
CA HIS A 140 -2.71 -8.86 2.88
C HIS A 140 -2.58 -7.90 4.05
N TYR A 141 -3.71 -7.59 4.70
CA TYR A 141 -3.74 -6.80 5.92
C TYR A 141 -3.76 -7.70 7.15
N TYR A 142 -2.66 -7.67 7.92
CA TYR A 142 -2.47 -8.55 9.08
C TYR A 142 -2.91 -7.95 10.42
N ASP A 143 -3.15 -6.64 10.46
CA ASP A 143 -3.27 -5.88 11.70
C ASP A 143 -4.72 -5.77 12.21
N TYR A 144 -5.55 -6.77 11.89
CA TYR A 144 -6.91 -6.87 12.38
C TYR A 144 -7.02 -7.92 13.50
N PRO A 145 -7.81 -7.62 14.57
CA PRO A 145 -8.41 -6.34 14.92
C PRO A 145 -7.41 -5.45 15.68
N ASN A 146 -7.35 -4.19 15.27
CA ASN A 146 -6.55 -3.18 15.95
C ASN A 146 -7.35 -1.87 16.03
N TYR A 147 -6.87 -0.90 16.81
CA TYR A 147 -7.50 0.40 17.03
C TYR A 147 -7.77 1.19 15.74
N HIS A 148 -7.14 0.84 14.65
CA HIS A 148 -7.40 1.44 13.33
C HIS A 148 -8.76 1.06 12.72
N LEU A 149 -9.41 0.02 13.22
CA LEU A 149 -10.71 -0.46 12.75
C LEU A 149 -10.79 -0.84 11.26
N VAL A 150 -9.68 -1.08 10.65
CA VAL A 150 -9.62 -1.59 9.28
C VAL A 150 -9.90 -3.08 9.30
N ARG A 151 -10.92 -3.52 8.59
CA ARG A 151 -11.31 -4.93 8.52
C ARG A 151 -10.23 -5.78 7.88
N LYS A 152 -10.13 -7.02 8.35
CA LYS A 152 -9.24 -8.03 7.75
C LYS A 152 -9.57 -8.17 6.27
N HIS A 153 -8.59 -8.03 5.44
CA HIS A 153 -8.75 -8.17 4.00
C HIS A 153 -7.46 -8.58 3.33
N ASP A 154 -7.63 -9.20 2.21
CA ASP A 154 -6.56 -9.40 1.24
C ASP A 154 -7.08 -9.19 -0.18
N GLY A 155 -6.17 -9.14 -1.13
CA GLY A 155 -6.59 -8.90 -2.50
C GLY A 155 -5.49 -9.12 -3.52
N VAL A 156 -5.89 -9.03 -4.76
CA VAL A 156 -4.99 -9.10 -5.91
C VAL A 156 -5.24 -7.94 -6.86
N ARG A 157 -4.15 -7.42 -7.39
CA ARG A 157 -4.15 -6.37 -8.41
C ARG A 157 -3.44 -6.86 -9.66
N THR A 158 -4.06 -6.68 -10.81
CA THR A 158 -3.49 -6.85 -12.14
C THR A 158 -3.25 -5.48 -12.79
N GLU A 159 -2.79 -5.42 -14.02
CA GLU A 159 -2.66 -4.14 -14.74
C GLU A 159 -3.99 -3.39 -14.90
N ARG A 160 -5.12 -4.10 -14.87
CA ARG A 160 -6.43 -3.51 -15.10
C ARG A 160 -7.41 -3.67 -13.95
N TYR A 161 -7.43 -4.83 -13.30
CA TYR A 161 -8.43 -5.15 -12.28
C TYR A 161 -7.81 -5.30 -10.91
N LYS A 162 -8.56 -4.88 -9.90
CA LYS A 162 -8.27 -5.12 -8.50
C LYS A 162 -9.45 -5.84 -7.86
N LEU A 163 -9.21 -6.94 -7.16
CA LEU A 163 -10.19 -7.64 -6.33
C LEU A 163 -9.72 -7.58 -4.87
N ILE A 164 -10.59 -7.13 -3.99
CA ILE A 164 -10.39 -7.10 -2.55
C ILE A 164 -11.42 -8.02 -1.91
N LEU A 165 -10.98 -8.90 -1.03
CA LEU A 165 -11.83 -9.73 -0.18
C LEU A 165 -11.72 -9.25 1.26
N PHE A 166 -12.81 -8.75 1.81
CA PHE A 166 -12.97 -8.51 3.24
C PHE A 166 -13.56 -9.74 3.88
N TYR A 167 -12.95 -10.25 4.94
CA TYR A 167 -13.34 -11.51 5.54
C TYR A 167 -13.06 -11.56 7.04
N GLY A 168 -13.58 -12.63 7.69
CA GLY A 168 -13.35 -12.91 9.09
C GLY A 168 -14.49 -12.49 9.99
N LYS A 169 -14.45 -12.98 11.22
CA LYS A 169 -15.45 -12.68 12.25
C LYS A 169 -15.28 -11.29 12.81
N GLY A 170 -16.37 -10.65 13.16
CA GLY A 170 -16.37 -9.37 13.85
C GLY A 170 -15.56 -9.37 15.14
N GLY A 171 -15.13 -8.18 15.57
CA GLY A 171 -14.02 -7.89 16.47
C GLY A 171 -13.92 -8.53 17.85
N GLU A 172 -14.96 -9.12 18.43
CA GLU A 172 -14.89 -9.53 19.83
C GLU A 172 -13.96 -10.72 20.14
N ARG A 173 -13.76 -11.61 19.20
CA ARG A 173 -12.99 -12.85 19.46
C ARG A 173 -11.51 -12.76 19.17
N ALA A 174 -11.07 -11.75 18.52
CA ALA A 174 -9.71 -11.66 18.05
C ALA A 174 -8.79 -10.84 18.96
N VAL A 175 -9.32 -10.09 19.93
CA VAL A 175 -8.53 -9.38 20.93
C VAL A 175 -8.55 -10.19 22.23
N PRO A 176 -7.50 -10.92 22.56
CA PRO A 176 -7.37 -11.48 23.90
C PRO A 176 -7.46 -10.33 24.91
N GLU A 177 -8.35 -10.42 25.90
CA GLU A 177 -8.56 -9.41 26.95
C GLU A 177 -7.27 -8.92 27.61
N ASN A 178 -6.21 -9.72 27.55
CA ASN A 178 -4.92 -9.44 28.16
C ASN A 178 -3.87 -8.84 27.23
N LYS A 179 -4.12 -8.76 25.91
CA LYS A 179 -3.15 -8.23 24.95
C LYS A 179 -3.16 -6.71 24.84
N TYR A 180 -4.27 -6.10 25.22
CA TYR A 180 -4.43 -4.65 25.32
C TYR A 180 -4.86 -4.26 26.74
N GLN A 181 -4.09 -4.65 27.74
CA GLN A 181 -4.13 -3.96 29.01
C GLN A 181 -3.55 -2.56 28.79
N CYS A 182 -4.35 -1.75 28.12
CA CYS A 182 -4.11 -0.33 28.04
C CYS A 182 -4.06 0.20 29.46
N GLN A 183 -2.96 0.77 29.84
CA GLN A 183 -2.85 1.43 31.16
C GLN A 183 -3.88 2.54 31.22
N PRO A 184 -4.65 2.69 32.33
CA PRO A 184 -5.57 3.79 32.50
C PRO A 184 -4.86 5.12 32.22
N GLY A 185 -5.37 5.90 31.28
CA GLY A 185 -4.82 7.20 30.90
C GLY A 185 -3.98 7.23 29.63
N THR A 186 -3.81 6.11 28.91
CA THR A 186 -3.20 6.11 27.56
C THR A 186 -4.26 6.35 26.48
N SER A 187 -3.86 6.95 25.37
CA SER A 187 -4.73 7.23 24.22
C SER A 187 -5.35 5.96 23.60
N GLU A 188 -4.72 4.82 23.77
CA GLU A 188 -5.15 3.51 23.25
C GLU A 188 -6.37 2.96 23.98
N ASN A 189 -6.45 3.18 25.30
CA ASN A 189 -7.61 2.76 26.10
C ASN A 189 -8.88 3.52 25.71
N TRP A 190 -8.74 4.79 25.35
CA TRP A 190 -9.86 5.62 24.92
C TRP A 190 -10.52 5.11 23.63
N CYS A 191 -9.73 4.69 22.66
CA CYS A 191 -10.24 4.14 21.40
C CYS A 191 -11.04 2.87 21.61
N PHE A 192 -10.53 1.92 22.38
CA PHE A 192 -11.21 0.64 22.62
C PHE A 192 -12.54 0.81 23.38
N GLU A 193 -12.56 1.57 24.47
CA GLU A 193 -13.78 1.84 25.23
C GLU A 193 -14.81 2.64 24.42
N TYR A 194 -14.36 3.59 23.61
CA TYR A 194 -15.23 4.32 22.69
C TYR A 194 -15.89 3.38 21.68
N LEU A 195 -15.14 2.50 21.06
CA LEU A 195 -15.62 1.55 20.07
C LEU A 195 -16.61 0.54 20.64
N LYS A 196 -16.36 0.09 21.86
CA LYS A 196 -17.28 -0.74 22.63
C LYS A 196 -18.56 0.01 22.95
N SER A 197 -18.46 1.28 23.34
CA SER A 197 -19.61 2.11 23.68
C SER A 197 -20.56 2.40 22.52
N ILE A 198 -20.06 2.44 21.28
CA ILE A 198 -20.85 2.63 20.05
C ILE A 198 -21.25 1.32 19.37
N ASN A 199 -21.08 0.19 20.05
CA ASN A 199 -21.33 -1.16 19.52
C ASN A 199 -20.60 -1.51 18.21
N TYR A 200 -19.51 -0.84 17.89
CA TYR A 200 -18.76 -1.08 16.66
C TYR A 200 -18.04 -2.44 16.66
N ILE A 201 -17.70 -2.93 17.85
CA ILE A 201 -16.96 -4.19 18.05
C ILE A 201 -17.90 -5.41 18.16
N THR A 202 -19.21 -5.20 18.19
CA THR A 202 -20.21 -6.26 18.46
C THR A 202 -20.69 -7.02 17.24
N ASP A 203 -20.23 -6.69 16.05
CA ASP A 203 -20.70 -7.36 14.83
C ASP A 203 -19.95 -8.69 14.63
N ASP A 204 -20.58 -9.77 15.17
CA ASP A 204 -20.09 -11.15 15.07
C ASP A 204 -20.35 -11.80 13.70
N ALA A 205 -20.84 -11.04 12.73
CA ALA A 205 -21.15 -11.60 11.42
C ALA A 205 -19.85 -12.02 10.71
N ASP A 206 -19.83 -13.26 10.24
CA ASP A 206 -18.85 -13.69 9.25
C ASP A 206 -19.08 -12.87 7.97
N ILE A 207 -18.08 -12.15 7.53
CA ILE A 207 -18.17 -11.31 6.35
C ILE A 207 -17.29 -11.89 5.27
N ASP A 208 -17.93 -12.27 4.16
CA ASP A 208 -17.30 -12.47 2.87
C ASP A 208 -17.83 -11.39 1.93
N TYR A 209 -17.16 -10.26 1.92
CA TYR A 209 -17.52 -9.13 1.06
C TYR A 209 -16.42 -8.88 0.04
N TYR A 210 -16.82 -8.79 -1.22
CA TYR A 210 -15.88 -8.54 -2.31
C TYR A 210 -16.06 -7.16 -2.91
N GLU A 211 -14.95 -6.56 -3.25
CA GLU A 211 -14.90 -5.39 -4.12
C GLU A 211 -14.08 -5.71 -5.37
N LEU A 212 -14.58 -5.29 -6.52
CA LEU A 212 -13.90 -5.43 -7.82
C LEU A 212 -13.88 -4.09 -8.51
N TYR A 213 -12.71 -3.67 -8.95
CA TYR A 213 -12.51 -2.40 -9.64
C TYR A 213 -11.79 -2.59 -10.97
N ASP A 214 -12.20 -1.81 -11.98
CA ASP A 214 -11.48 -1.63 -13.24
C ASP A 214 -10.67 -0.33 -13.13
N ILE A 215 -9.45 -0.42 -12.64
CA ILE A 215 -8.59 0.73 -12.31
C ILE A 215 -8.12 1.52 -13.53
N GLN A 216 -8.33 1.03 -14.75
CA GLN A 216 -8.08 1.81 -15.98
C GLN A 216 -9.24 2.75 -16.31
N VAL A 217 -10.46 2.41 -15.93
CA VAL A 217 -11.68 3.20 -16.19
C VAL A 217 -12.08 3.99 -14.94
N ASP A 218 -11.86 3.44 -13.77
CA ASP A 218 -12.16 4.01 -12.45
C ASP A 218 -10.89 3.99 -11.59
N PRO A 219 -9.91 4.88 -11.87
CA PRO A 219 -8.64 4.92 -11.13
C PRO A 219 -8.79 5.32 -9.67
N ASN A 220 -9.92 5.93 -9.29
CA ASN A 220 -10.23 6.31 -7.91
C ASN A 220 -11.05 5.25 -7.18
N GLU A 221 -11.32 4.10 -7.78
CA GLU A 221 -11.97 2.95 -7.16
C GLU A 221 -13.30 3.30 -6.45
N LEU A 222 -14.14 4.12 -7.09
CA LEU A 222 -15.41 4.59 -6.53
C LEU A 222 -16.60 3.68 -6.87
N HIS A 223 -16.46 2.80 -7.88
CA HIS A 223 -17.54 1.98 -8.41
C HIS A 223 -17.24 0.51 -8.29
N ASN A 224 -17.74 -0.12 -7.23
CA ASN A 224 -17.62 -1.57 -7.06
C ASN A 224 -18.39 -2.32 -8.15
N LEU A 225 -17.67 -3.08 -8.98
CA LEU A 225 -18.18 -3.87 -10.09
C LEU A 225 -18.52 -5.32 -9.69
N TYR A 226 -18.22 -5.73 -8.47
CA TYR A 226 -18.52 -7.09 -8.03
C TYR A 226 -20.01 -7.37 -8.05
N GLY A 227 -20.43 -8.51 -8.61
CA GLY A 227 -21.82 -8.88 -8.80
C GLY A 227 -22.54 -8.14 -9.92
N LYS A 228 -21.89 -7.26 -10.66
CA LYS A 228 -22.51 -6.54 -11.76
C LYS A 228 -22.62 -7.40 -13.03
N PRO A 229 -23.67 -7.20 -13.85
CA PRO A 229 -23.81 -7.89 -15.12
C PRO A 229 -22.58 -7.74 -16.01
N GLY A 230 -22.12 -8.84 -16.59
CA GLY A 230 -20.94 -8.87 -17.47
C GLY A 230 -19.60 -9.05 -16.76
N MET A 231 -19.54 -9.00 -15.41
CA MET A 231 -18.30 -9.13 -14.65
C MET A 231 -17.96 -10.56 -14.22
N GLN A 232 -18.86 -11.52 -14.38
CA GLN A 232 -18.74 -12.91 -13.87
C GLN A 232 -17.43 -13.60 -14.30
N LYS A 233 -16.98 -13.35 -15.53
CA LYS A 233 -15.72 -13.92 -16.03
C LYS A 233 -14.52 -13.31 -15.31
N VAL A 234 -14.50 -12.00 -15.16
CA VAL A 234 -13.43 -11.26 -14.47
C VAL A 234 -13.38 -11.68 -12.99
N GLU A 235 -14.53 -11.72 -12.32
CA GLU A 235 -14.64 -12.19 -10.93
C GLU A 235 -14.04 -13.58 -10.75
N LYS A 236 -14.40 -14.51 -11.63
CA LYS A 236 -13.88 -15.89 -11.58
C LYS A 236 -12.35 -15.93 -11.76
N GLU A 237 -11.82 -15.16 -12.69
CA GLU A 237 -10.38 -15.08 -12.96
C GLU A 237 -9.64 -14.46 -11.78
N MET A 238 -10.14 -13.36 -11.23
CA MET A 238 -9.53 -12.66 -10.09
C MET A 238 -9.61 -13.48 -8.80
N LYS A 239 -10.73 -14.14 -8.51
CA LYS A 239 -10.87 -15.08 -7.39
C LYS A 239 -9.90 -16.27 -7.50
N LYS A 240 -9.76 -16.81 -8.70
CA LYS A 240 -8.77 -17.88 -8.94
C LYS A 240 -7.35 -17.41 -8.67
N LEU A 241 -7.02 -16.19 -9.09
CA LEU A 241 -5.72 -15.59 -8.86
C LEU A 241 -5.47 -15.38 -7.37
N LEU A 242 -6.44 -14.84 -6.63
CA LEU A 242 -6.39 -14.66 -5.18
C LEU A 242 -6.13 -16.00 -4.47
N ALA A 243 -6.91 -17.03 -4.82
CA ALA A 243 -6.74 -18.37 -4.24
C ALA A 243 -5.35 -18.99 -4.51
N ILE A 244 -4.75 -18.70 -5.66
CA ILE A 244 -3.37 -19.14 -5.98
C ILE A 244 -2.37 -18.44 -5.04
N TYR A 245 -2.50 -17.13 -4.83
CA TYR A 245 -1.62 -16.39 -3.93
C TYR A 245 -1.75 -16.86 -2.49
N ARG A 246 -2.98 -16.97 -1.96
CA ARG A 246 -3.24 -17.45 -0.59
C ARG A 246 -2.61 -18.81 -0.34
N ARG A 247 -2.82 -19.77 -1.26
CA ARG A 247 -2.21 -21.10 -1.15
C ARG A 247 -0.69 -21.07 -1.19
N ASN A 248 -0.09 -20.29 -2.11
CA ASN A 248 1.36 -20.25 -2.28
C ASN A 248 2.06 -19.55 -1.10
N LEU A 249 1.42 -18.58 -0.50
CA LEU A 249 1.91 -17.81 0.63
C LEU A 249 1.48 -18.41 1.98
N LYS A 250 0.70 -19.50 1.96
CA LYS A 250 0.19 -20.17 3.17
C LYS A 250 -0.55 -19.20 4.10
N VAL A 251 -1.41 -18.38 3.51
CA VAL A 251 -2.28 -17.50 4.27
C VAL A 251 -3.40 -18.32 4.85
N ASP A 252 -3.40 -18.48 6.16
CA ASP A 252 -4.44 -19.19 6.90
C ASP A 252 -5.70 -18.31 6.97
N GLU A 253 -6.87 -18.95 6.89
CA GLU A 253 -8.19 -18.30 6.97
C GLU A 253 -8.58 -17.94 8.41
#